data_5e456558f64e570591cf347ed1132fbc
#
_entry.id   5e456558f64e570591cf347ed1132fbc
#
_cell.length_a   1.000
_cell.length_b   1.000
_cell.length_c   1.000
_cell.angle_alpha   90.00
_cell.angle_beta   90.00
_cell.angle_gamma   90.00
#
_symmetry.space_group_name_H-M   'P 1'
#
loop_
_entity.id
_entity.type
_entity.pdbx_description
1 polymer ?
#
loop_
_entity_poly.entity_id
_entity_poly.type
_entity_poly.pdbx_seq_one_letter_code
_entity_poly.pdbx_strand_id
1 'polypeptide(L)'
;LVGSEMCIRDRYKGDFMDFITLKNITKTFNGVDVLKNINLKIKEGETLGILGRSGSGKSVLINMLRGTLDYKPDAGQVIFNLAICPDCLAVESPSHAGEKCSCGGTYEAKEIDFFNAERKEFASIKRRIAIMLQRNFALYDEETVIENVMRAMSDENDYEDNLYDALDLLEMVQMNHRITHVARDLSGGEKQRVVLARQLAKQPMMFLADEPTGTLDPQTAEKLHNTLIEGVKDKGITMLIT
;
A
#
# COMPACT_ATOMS: atom_id res chain seq x y z
N LEU A 1 -18.07 -9.07 -4.99
CA LEU A 1 -18.48 -8.02 -4.04
C LEU A 1 -19.73 -7.35 -4.57
N VAL A 2 -20.84 -7.47 -3.84
CA VAL A 2 -22.12 -6.81 -4.14
C VAL A 2 -22.51 -6.06 -2.86
N GLY A 3 -22.49 -4.72 -2.92
CA GLY A 3 -23.04 -3.85 -1.89
C GLY A 3 -22.07 -3.40 -0.79
N SER A 4 -22.44 -2.28 -0.16
CA SER A 4 -21.69 -1.53 0.85
C SER A 4 -21.57 -2.20 2.23
N GLU A 5 -22.11 -3.39 2.41
CA GLU A 5 -22.21 -4.07 3.72
C GLU A 5 -20.96 -4.85 4.14
N MET A 6 -19.91 -4.87 3.34
CA MET A 6 -18.70 -5.66 3.60
C MET A 6 -17.47 -4.83 3.98
N CYS A 7 -17.65 -3.55 4.26
CA CYS A 7 -16.53 -2.67 4.64
C CYS A 7 -16.65 -2.25 6.10
N ILE A 8 -15.62 -2.57 6.91
CA ILE A 8 -15.45 -2.01 8.24
C ILE A 8 -14.53 -0.79 8.10
N ARG A 9 -15.02 0.37 8.54
CA ARG A 9 -14.27 1.62 8.51
C ARG A 9 -13.89 2.03 9.92
N ASP A 10 -12.62 2.28 10.14
CA ASP A 10 -12.16 2.94 11.35
C ASP A 10 -12.38 4.45 11.18
N ARG A 11 -13.35 5.02 11.90
CA ARG A 11 -13.71 6.43 11.77
C ARG A 11 -12.82 7.28 12.68
N TYR A 12 -11.81 7.91 12.10
CA TYR A 12 -11.23 9.10 12.71
C TYR A 12 -12.16 10.31 12.53
N LYS A 13 -12.29 11.13 13.58
CA LYS A 13 -13.04 12.40 13.52
C LYS A 13 -12.16 13.46 12.83
N GLY A 14 -12.32 13.62 11.52
CA GLY A 14 -11.70 14.68 10.72
C GLY A 14 -12.39 14.79 9.36
N ASP A 15 -12.39 15.99 8.77
CA ASP A 15 -12.78 16.20 7.37
C ASP A 15 -11.66 15.72 6.44
N PHE A 16 -11.59 14.38 6.23
CA PHE A 16 -10.61 13.79 5.32
C PHE A 16 -11.06 13.96 3.86
N MET A 17 -10.12 14.32 3.00
CA MET A 17 -10.36 14.42 1.57
C MET A 17 -10.58 13.03 0.95
N ASP A 18 -11.44 12.96 -0.07
CA ASP A 18 -11.58 11.75 -0.88
C ASP A 18 -10.24 11.49 -1.58
N PHE A 19 -9.61 10.35 -1.31
CA PHE A 19 -8.33 9.96 -1.89
C PHE A 19 -8.52 9.07 -3.12
N ILE A 20 -9.35 8.03 -2.99
CA ILE A 20 -9.65 7.11 -4.10
C ILE A 20 -11.14 6.99 -4.26
N THR A 21 -11.62 7.06 -5.49
CA THR A 21 -13.01 6.82 -5.85
C THR A 21 -13.11 5.74 -6.93
N LEU A 22 -13.80 4.67 -6.60
CA LEU A 22 -14.22 3.63 -7.55
C LEU A 22 -15.62 4.01 -8.04
N LYS A 23 -15.78 4.18 -9.37
CA LYS A 23 -17.06 4.54 -10.00
C LYS A 23 -17.51 3.40 -10.91
N ASN A 24 -18.60 2.71 -10.53
CA ASN A 24 -19.28 1.68 -11.34
C ASN A 24 -18.32 0.56 -11.81
N ILE A 25 -17.39 0.15 -10.97
CA ILE A 25 -16.36 -0.84 -11.33
C ILE A 25 -17.00 -2.20 -11.60
N THR A 26 -16.74 -2.72 -12.78
CA THR A 26 -17.04 -4.11 -13.16
C THR A 26 -15.78 -4.78 -13.67
N LYS A 27 -15.53 -6.02 -13.20
CA LYS A 27 -14.43 -6.87 -13.66
C LYS A 27 -14.90 -8.29 -13.86
N THR A 28 -14.66 -8.80 -15.07
CA THR A 28 -15.09 -10.13 -15.53
C THR A 28 -13.88 -11.00 -15.80
N PHE A 29 -13.93 -12.26 -15.39
CA PHE A 29 -12.99 -13.30 -15.78
C PHE A 29 -13.77 -14.49 -16.33
N ASN A 30 -13.37 -14.99 -17.51
CA ASN A 30 -14.00 -16.14 -18.17
C ASN A 30 -15.54 -16.01 -18.28
N GLY A 31 -16.05 -14.81 -18.55
CA GLY A 31 -17.49 -14.54 -18.68
C GLY A 31 -18.26 -14.43 -17.35
N VAL A 32 -17.56 -14.46 -16.21
CA VAL A 32 -18.18 -14.29 -14.88
C VAL A 32 -17.77 -12.97 -14.26
N ASP A 33 -18.77 -12.15 -13.89
CA ASP A 33 -18.53 -10.89 -13.17
C ASP A 33 -18.04 -11.17 -11.74
N VAL A 34 -16.77 -10.92 -11.48
CA VAL A 34 -16.15 -11.05 -10.14
C VAL A 34 -16.37 -9.79 -9.31
N LEU A 35 -16.24 -8.62 -9.93
CA LEU A 35 -16.68 -7.34 -9.36
C LEU A 35 -17.83 -6.82 -10.23
N LYS A 36 -18.93 -6.40 -9.59
CA LYS A 36 -20.12 -5.95 -10.30
C LYS A 36 -20.62 -4.62 -9.73
N ASN A 37 -20.50 -3.57 -10.56
CA ASN A 37 -20.98 -2.22 -10.25
C ASN A 37 -20.51 -1.71 -8.86
N ILE A 38 -19.23 -1.88 -8.53
CA ILE A 38 -18.68 -1.46 -7.26
C ILE A 38 -18.52 0.06 -7.25
N ASN A 39 -19.09 0.69 -6.25
CA ASN A 39 -18.94 2.10 -5.95
C ASN A 39 -18.36 2.23 -4.55
N LEU A 40 -17.20 2.83 -4.41
CA LEU A 40 -16.50 2.96 -3.13
C LEU A 40 -15.68 4.25 -3.13
N LYS A 41 -15.72 4.96 -2.01
CA LYS A 41 -14.81 6.08 -1.74
C LYS A 41 -13.93 5.71 -0.56
N ILE A 42 -12.65 5.94 -0.69
CA ILE A 42 -11.63 5.76 0.35
C ILE A 42 -11.05 7.14 0.63
N LYS A 43 -11.08 7.53 1.90
CA LYS A 43 -10.53 8.81 2.33
C LYS A 43 -9.04 8.69 2.64
N GLU A 44 -8.35 9.82 2.57
CA GLU A 44 -6.95 9.91 2.98
C GLU A 44 -6.79 9.49 4.45
N GLY A 45 -5.75 8.68 4.75
CA GLY A 45 -5.46 8.18 6.09
C GLY A 45 -6.48 7.16 6.64
N GLU A 46 -7.50 6.79 5.85
CA GLU A 46 -8.51 5.80 6.27
C GLU A 46 -7.92 4.38 6.27
N THR A 47 -8.23 3.62 7.31
CA THR A 47 -8.04 2.16 7.31
C THR A 47 -9.36 1.49 6.99
N LEU A 48 -9.41 0.80 5.84
CA LEU A 48 -10.59 0.12 5.33
C LEU A 48 -10.41 -1.39 5.31
N GLY A 49 -11.18 -2.11 6.14
CA GLY A 49 -11.26 -3.57 6.13
C GLY A 49 -12.30 -4.06 5.12
N ILE A 50 -11.91 -5.00 4.24
CA ILE A 50 -12.83 -5.66 3.30
C ILE A 50 -13.06 -7.08 3.74
N LEU A 51 -14.30 -7.39 4.12
CA LEU A 51 -14.71 -8.71 4.53
C LEU A 51 -15.44 -9.44 3.40
N GLY A 52 -15.30 -10.74 3.33
CA GLY A 52 -16.00 -11.55 2.35
C GLY A 52 -15.47 -12.97 2.29
N ARG A 53 -16.27 -13.89 1.77
CA ARG A 53 -15.89 -15.30 1.59
C ARG A 53 -14.71 -15.42 0.61
N SER A 54 -13.98 -16.54 0.67
CA SER A 54 -12.98 -16.85 -0.35
C SER A 54 -13.64 -16.83 -1.75
N GLY A 55 -12.94 -16.24 -2.73
CA GLY A 55 -13.46 -16.08 -4.10
C GLY A 55 -14.44 -14.92 -4.30
N SER A 56 -14.72 -14.09 -3.29
CA SER A 56 -15.64 -12.94 -3.42
C SER A 56 -15.05 -11.73 -4.19
N GLY A 57 -13.82 -11.81 -4.69
CA GLY A 57 -13.19 -10.72 -5.46
C GLY A 57 -12.31 -9.77 -4.68
N LYS A 58 -12.01 -10.02 -3.38
CA LYS A 58 -11.14 -9.16 -2.56
C LYS A 58 -9.77 -8.95 -3.19
N SER A 59 -9.07 -10.03 -3.53
CA SER A 59 -7.75 -9.97 -4.17
C SER A 59 -7.82 -9.35 -5.58
N VAL A 60 -8.96 -9.45 -6.29
CA VAL A 60 -9.16 -8.77 -7.57
C VAL A 60 -9.15 -7.25 -7.35
N LEU A 61 -9.86 -6.77 -6.33
CA LEU A 61 -9.89 -5.35 -5.97
C LEU A 61 -8.51 -4.84 -5.53
N ILE A 62 -7.80 -5.60 -4.67
CA ILE A 62 -6.42 -5.28 -4.25
C ILE A 62 -5.49 -5.16 -5.47
N ASN A 63 -5.50 -6.14 -6.38
CA ASN A 63 -4.65 -6.11 -7.58
C ASN A 63 -5.03 -4.99 -8.56
N MET A 64 -6.31 -4.63 -8.63
CA MET A 64 -6.77 -3.46 -9.39
C MET A 64 -6.18 -2.17 -8.80
N LEU A 65 -6.31 -1.93 -7.51
CA LEU A 65 -5.76 -0.75 -6.84
C LEU A 65 -4.23 -0.70 -6.87
N ARG A 66 -3.56 -1.86 -6.89
CA ARG A 66 -2.11 -1.97 -7.13
C ARG A 66 -1.70 -1.54 -8.55
N GLY A 67 -2.63 -1.41 -9.48
CA GLY A 67 -2.35 -1.09 -10.88
C GLY A 67 -1.76 -2.27 -11.66
N THR A 68 -2.20 -3.50 -11.36
CA THR A 68 -1.86 -4.67 -12.17
C THR A 68 -2.76 -4.66 -13.42
N LEU A 69 -2.16 -4.59 -14.61
CA LEU A 69 -2.90 -4.34 -15.86
C LEU A 69 -3.94 -5.42 -16.19
N ASP A 70 -3.69 -6.68 -15.86
CA ASP A 70 -4.65 -7.78 -16.06
C ASP A 70 -5.93 -7.59 -15.23
N TYR A 71 -5.86 -6.78 -14.19
CA TYR A 71 -6.96 -6.43 -13.30
C TYR A 71 -7.56 -5.05 -13.61
N LYS A 72 -7.17 -4.39 -14.71
CA LYS A 72 -7.86 -3.18 -15.20
C LYS A 72 -9.37 -3.45 -15.26
N PRO A 73 -10.23 -2.53 -14.79
CA PRO A 73 -11.67 -2.71 -14.88
C PRO A 73 -12.14 -2.81 -16.34
N ASP A 74 -13.12 -3.67 -16.59
CA ASP A 74 -13.76 -3.80 -17.91
C ASP A 74 -14.79 -2.69 -18.11
N ALA A 75 -15.36 -2.17 -17.01
CA ALA A 75 -16.21 -0.97 -17.00
C ALA A 75 -15.99 -0.19 -15.70
N GLY A 76 -16.27 1.12 -15.76
CA GLY A 76 -16.07 2.04 -14.63
C GLY A 76 -14.69 2.67 -14.59
N GLN A 77 -14.40 3.42 -13.54
CA GLN A 77 -13.18 4.21 -13.38
C GLN A 77 -12.60 4.07 -11.97
N VAL A 78 -11.27 3.97 -11.88
CA VAL A 78 -10.51 4.08 -10.64
C VAL A 78 -9.87 5.46 -10.61
N ILE A 79 -10.37 6.33 -9.77
CA ILE A 79 -9.96 7.74 -9.72
C ILE A 79 -9.14 7.97 -8.46
N PHE A 80 -7.93 8.51 -8.62
CA PHE A 80 -7.09 9.02 -7.55
C PHE A 80 -7.15 10.54 -7.52
N ASN A 81 -7.43 11.10 -6.34
CA ASN A 81 -7.20 12.51 -6.05
C ASN A 81 -5.82 12.61 -5.41
N LEU A 82 -4.93 13.38 -5.97
CA LEU A 82 -3.51 13.42 -5.63
C LEU A 82 -2.99 14.86 -5.61
N ALA A 83 -1.89 15.04 -4.93
CA ALA A 83 -1.01 16.18 -5.08
C ALA A 83 0.16 15.77 -5.98
N ILE A 84 0.33 16.42 -7.14
CA ILE A 84 1.35 16.08 -8.14
C ILE A 84 2.22 17.30 -8.40
N CYS A 85 3.53 17.10 -8.37
CA CYS A 85 4.48 18.12 -8.81
C CYS A 85 4.57 18.10 -10.35
N PRO A 86 4.26 19.22 -11.03
CA PRO A 86 4.30 19.27 -12.49
C PRO A 86 5.72 19.14 -13.05
N ASP A 87 6.75 19.54 -12.27
CA ASP A 87 8.14 19.57 -12.71
C ASP A 87 8.81 18.18 -12.72
N CYS A 88 8.57 17.36 -11.68
CA CYS A 88 9.23 16.05 -11.53
C CYS A 88 8.28 14.85 -11.51
N LEU A 89 6.95 15.11 -11.52
CA LEU A 89 5.90 14.10 -11.43
C LEU A 89 5.93 13.27 -10.12
N ALA A 90 6.54 13.81 -9.06
CA ALA A 90 6.40 13.25 -7.73
C ALA A 90 4.93 13.36 -7.29
N VAL A 91 4.43 12.32 -6.63
CA VAL A 91 3.03 12.24 -6.18
C VAL A 91 2.96 12.07 -4.67
N GLU A 92 2.01 12.75 -4.08
CA GLU A 92 1.66 12.68 -2.66
C GLU A 92 0.13 12.55 -2.49
N SER A 93 -0.29 12.27 -1.27
CA SER A 93 -1.70 12.28 -0.91
C SER A 93 -2.30 13.70 -1.01
N PRO A 94 -3.63 13.83 -1.17
CA PRO A 94 -4.24 15.10 -1.58
C PRO A 94 -4.01 16.27 -0.60
N SER A 95 -3.79 16.00 0.69
CA SER A 95 -3.50 17.04 1.70
C SER A 95 -2.23 17.84 1.44
N HIS A 96 -1.27 17.27 0.67
CA HIS A 96 0.00 17.93 0.34
C HIS A 96 -0.10 18.97 -0.80
N ALA A 97 -1.31 19.18 -1.37
CA ALA A 97 -1.50 20.18 -2.41
C ALA A 97 -1.16 21.59 -1.89
N GLY A 98 -0.30 22.30 -2.61
CA GLY A 98 0.24 23.61 -2.21
C GLY A 98 1.57 23.55 -1.47
N GLU A 99 2.04 22.37 -1.03
CA GLU A 99 3.34 22.21 -0.39
C GLU A 99 4.50 22.23 -1.41
N LYS A 100 5.71 22.48 -0.91
CA LYS A 100 6.93 22.44 -1.72
C LYS A 100 7.39 21.00 -1.97
N CYS A 101 7.70 20.69 -3.21
CA CYS A 101 8.34 19.44 -3.61
C CYS A 101 9.87 19.54 -3.39
N SER A 102 10.53 18.41 -3.14
CA SER A 102 12.00 18.32 -3.02
C SER A 102 12.74 18.85 -4.24
N CYS A 103 12.15 18.79 -5.44
CA CYS A 103 12.73 19.35 -6.66
C CYS A 103 12.66 20.89 -6.74
N GLY A 104 12.01 21.56 -5.78
CA GLY A 104 11.78 23.01 -5.73
C GLY A 104 10.43 23.45 -6.32
N GLY A 105 9.71 22.58 -7.01
CA GLY A 105 8.36 22.84 -7.52
C GLY A 105 7.32 22.94 -6.40
N THR A 106 6.05 22.97 -6.77
CA THR A 106 4.93 23.00 -5.82
C THR A 106 3.93 21.94 -6.22
N TYR A 107 3.43 21.18 -5.27
CA TYR A 107 2.42 20.16 -5.52
C TYR A 107 1.08 20.80 -5.90
N GLU A 108 0.47 20.34 -6.97
CA GLU A 108 -0.83 20.77 -7.45
C GLU A 108 -1.87 19.64 -7.28
N ALA A 109 -3.09 20.00 -6.85
CA ALA A 109 -4.19 19.05 -6.74
C ALA A 109 -4.59 18.55 -8.13
N LYS A 110 -4.68 17.23 -8.31
CA LYS A 110 -5.07 16.60 -9.57
C LYS A 110 -5.92 15.36 -9.36
N GLU A 111 -7.03 15.26 -10.12
CA GLU A 111 -7.82 14.04 -10.25
C GLU A 111 -7.31 13.23 -11.45
N ILE A 112 -6.99 11.95 -11.23
CA ILE A 112 -6.44 11.06 -12.28
C ILE A 112 -7.26 9.78 -12.37
N ASP A 113 -7.76 9.47 -13.56
CA ASP A 113 -8.25 8.14 -13.91
C ASP A 113 -7.04 7.19 -14.08
N PHE A 114 -6.82 6.34 -13.08
CA PHE A 114 -5.59 5.58 -12.89
C PHE A 114 -5.18 4.74 -14.12
N PHE A 115 -6.13 4.03 -14.72
CA PHE A 115 -5.83 3.16 -15.87
C PHE A 115 -5.80 3.89 -17.21
N ASN A 116 -6.20 5.15 -17.25
CA ASN A 116 -6.13 6.02 -18.42
C ASN A 116 -5.10 7.14 -18.25
N ALA A 117 -4.35 7.13 -17.13
CA ALA A 117 -3.26 8.05 -16.87
C ALA A 117 -2.10 7.91 -17.87
N GLU A 118 -1.32 8.95 -18.05
CA GLU A 118 -0.07 8.89 -18.79
C GLU A 118 0.89 7.90 -18.13
N ARG A 119 1.73 7.24 -18.93
CA ARG A 119 2.65 6.18 -18.46
C ARG A 119 3.53 6.62 -17.27
N LYS A 120 3.99 7.88 -17.29
CA LYS A 120 4.85 8.41 -16.21
C LYS A 120 4.05 8.63 -14.93
N GLU A 121 2.86 9.22 -15.01
CA GLU A 121 1.95 9.43 -13.87
C GLU A 121 1.54 8.10 -13.24
N PHE A 122 1.10 7.15 -14.09
CA PHE A 122 0.78 5.79 -13.64
C PHE A 122 1.92 5.14 -12.86
N ALA A 123 3.17 5.26 -13.37
CA ALA A 123 4.34 4.70 -12.72
C ALA A 123 4.67 5.42 -11.39
N SER A 124 4.49 6.75 -11.33
CA SER A 124 4.69 7.54 -10.11
C SER A 124 3.69 7.16 -9.03
N ILE A 125 2.41 7.03 -9.37
CA ILE A 125 1.36 6.57 -8.43
C ILE A 125 1.70 5.15 -7.92
N LYS A 126 2.03 4.21 -8.82
CA LYS A 126 2.37 2.83 -8.42
C LYS A 126 3.52 2.71 -7.44
N ARG A 127 4.54 3.56 -7.55
CA ARG A 127 5.69 3.57 -6.63
C ARG A 127 5.30 3.90 -5.21
N ARG A 128 4.25 4.71 -5.04
CA ARG A 128 3.72 5.13 -3.74
C ARG A 128 2.65 4.20 -3.17
N ILE A 129 2.42 3.04 -3.80
CA ILE A 129 1.51 1.99 -3.31
C ILE A 129 2.35 0.82 -2.80
N ALA A 130 2.31 0.60 -1.50
CA ALA A 130 2.88 -0.58 -0.85
C ALA A 130 1.91 -1.76 -0.94
N ILE A 131 2.45 -2.98 -0.98
CA ILE A 131 1.64 -4.19 -0.95
C ILE A 131 2.26 -5.27 -0.08
N MET A 132 1.42 -5.94 0.70
CA MET A 132 1.73 -7.14 1.43
C MET A 132 0.78 -8.26 1.03
N LEU A 133 1.33 -9.35 0.51
CA LEU A 133 0.58 -10.52 0.05
C LEU A 133 0.81 -11.70 1.00
N GLN A 134 -0.19 -12.59 1.12
CA GLN A 134 -0.19 -13.74 2.02
C GLN A 134 1.04 -14.65 1.92
N ARG A 135 1.57 -14.91 0.70
CA ARG A 135 2.61 -15.91 0.46
C ARG A 135 3.83 -15.43 -0.32
N ASN A 136 3.85 -14.19 -0.75
CA ASN A 136 4.96 -13.67 -1.54
C ASN A 136 5.75 -12.65 -0.73
N PHE A 137 6.83 -13.11 -0.10
CA PHE A 137 7.71 -12.23 0.66
C PHE A 137 8.56 -11.34 -0.23
N ALA A 138 8.91 -11.81 -1.44
CA ALA A 138 9.76 -11.10 -2.40
C ALA A 138 11.02 -10.48 -1.77
N LEU A 139 11.57 -11.12 -0.73
CA LEU A 139 12.85 -10.75 -0.13
C LEU A 139 14.01 -11.26 -0.99
N TYR A 140 15.13 -10.57 -0.91
CA TYR A 140 16.40 -11.04 -1.47
C TYR A 140 17.01 -12.02 -0.47
N ASP A 141 16.90 -13.31 -0.76
CA ASP A 141 17.23 -14.39 0.19
C ASP A 141 18.69 -14.40 0.65
N GLU A 142 19.61 -13.95 -0.20
CA GLU A 142 21.05 -13.90 0.09
C GLU A 142 21.50 -12.58 0.77
N GLU A 143 20.61 -11.61 0.88
CA GLU A 143 20.87 -10.33 1.54
C GLU A 143 20.42 -10.37 3.00
N THR A 144 21.07 -9.56 3.81
CA THR A 144 20.70 -9.37 5.22
C THR A 144 19.34 -8.67 5.35
N VAL A 145 18.79 -8.75 6.55
CA VAL A 145 17.53 -8.07 6.88
C VAL A 145 17.63 -6.57 6.63
N ILE A 146 18.71 -5.92 7.08
CA ILE A 146 18.91 -4.48 6.90
C ILE A 146 19.06 -4.11 5.41
N GLU A 147 19.83 -4.87 4.64
CA GLU A 147 20.01 -4.64 3.22
C GLU A 147 18.68 -4.76 2.45
N ASN A 148 17.84 -5.74 2.82
CA ASN A 148 16.50 -5.88 2.25
C ASN A 148 15.62 -4.64 2.47
N VAL A 149 15.72 -3.98 3.63
CA VAL A 149 14.95 -2.77 3.94
C VAL A 149 15.55 -1.56 3.22
N MET A 150 16.86 -1.34 3.33
CA MET A 150 17.56 -0.21 2.71
C MET A 150 17.40 -0.17 1.19
N ARG A 151 17.35 -1.34 0.53
CA ARG A 151 17.14 -1.44 -0.93
C ARG A 151 15.79 -0.88 -1.41
N ALA A 152 14.86 -0.64 -0.51
CA ALA A 152 13.57 -0.05 -0.84
C ALA A 152 13.52 1.47 -0.63
N MET A 153 14.56 2.04 -0.05
CA MET A 153 14.69 3.47 0.19
C MET A 153 15.16 4.22 -1.05
N SER A 154 15.09 5.54 -1.02
CA SER A 154 15.56 6.37 -2.13
C SER A 154 17.08 6.45 -2.14
N ASP A 155 17.68 6.36 -3.34
CA ASP A 155 19.11 6.63 -3.55
C ASP A 155 19.45 8.14 -3.43
N GLU A 156 18.45 9.00 -3.32
CA GLU A 156 18.63 10.46 -3.17
C GLU A 156 19.02 10.87 -1.74
N ASN A 157 18.75 10.00 -0.76
CA ASN A 157 19.14 10.23 0.64
C ASN A 157 20.59 9.78 0.87
N ASP A 158 21.22 10.35 1.91
CA ASP A 158 22.53 9.86 2.35
C ASP A 158 22.40 8.40 2.88
N TYR A 159 23.48 7.64 2.72
CA TYR A 159 23.54 6.26 3.21
C TYR A 159 23.30 6.17 4.72
N GLU A 160 23.84 7.11 5.50
CA GLU A 160 23.68 7.12 6.95
C GLU A 160 22.22 7.39 7.34
N ASP A 161 21.54 8.31 6.67
CA ASP A 161 20.12 8.61 6.91
C ASP A 161 19.25 7.39 6.60
N ASN A 162 19.47 6.74 5.45
CA ASN A 162 18.78 5.51 5.08
C ASN A 162 19.04 4.38 6.08
N LEU A 163 20.26 4.29 6.65
CA LEU A 163 20.60 3.29 7.65
C LEU A 163 19.83 3.52 8.96
N TYR A 164 19.76 4.76 9.46
CA TYR A 164 19.01 5.08 10.67
C TYR A 164 17.50 4.82 10.47
N ASP A 165 16.93 5.29 9.36
CA ASP A 165 15.53 5.04 9.03
C ASP A 165 15.21 3.52 8.93
N ALA A 166 16.13 2.74 8.35
CA ALA A 166 15.96 1.29 8.26
C ALA A 166 16.00 0.61 9.63
N LEU A 167 16.89 1.08 10.54
CA LEU A 167 16.97 0.57 11.91
C LEU A 167 15.68 0.87 12.69
N ASP A 168 15.15 2.08 12.59
CA ASP A 168 13.89 2.48 13.23
C ASP A 168 12.71 1.63 12.73
N LEU A 169 12.63 1.39 11.42
CA LEU A 169 11.61 0.52 10.84
C LEU A 169 11.75 -0.93 11.32
N LEU A 170 12.98 -1.44 11.46
CA LEU A 170 13.23 -2.78 11.96
C LEU A 170 12.92 -2.92 13.46
N GLU A 171 13.15 -1.87 14.24
CA GLU A 171 12.72 -1.83 15.65
C GLU A 171 11.19 -1.83 15.75
N MET A 172 10.49 -1.01 14.98
CA MET A 172 9.03 -0.97 14.92
C MET A 172 8.43 -2.36 14.66
N VAL A 173 9.02 -3.13 13.74
CA VAL A 173 8.55 -4.50 13.42
C VAL A 173 9.20 -5.57 14.31
N GLN A 174 9.92 -5.20 15.36
CA GLN A 174 10.58 -6.10 16.32
C GLN A 174 11.59 -7.06 15.66
N MET A 175 12.38 -6.57 14.70
CA MET A 175 13.38 -7.33 13.96
C MET A 175 14.82 -6.88 14.21
N ASN A 176 15.07 -5.98 15.18
CA ASN A 176 16.39 -5.48 15.55
C ASN A 176 17.37 -6.60 16.00
N HIS A 177 16.86 -7.72 16.54
CA HIS A 177 17.68 -8.88 16.91
C HIS A 177 18.14 -9.73 15.70
N ARG A 178 17.67 -9.44 14.48
CA ARG A 178 17.95 -10.16 13.24
C ARG A 178 18.61 -9.31 12.14
N ILE A 179 19.02 -8.09 12.42
CA ILE A 179 19.49 -7.09 11.45
C ILE A 179 20.53 -7.65 10.46
N THR A 180 21.50 -8.41 10.96
CA THR A 180 22.61 -8.99 10.17
C THR A 180 22.36 -10.40 9.66
N HIS A 181 21.20 -11.00 9.96
CA HIS A 181 20.86 -12.33 9.46
C HIS A 181 20.42 -12.24 8.00
N VAL A 182 20.74 -13.25 7.21
CA VAL A 182 20.27 -13.35 5.82
C VAL A 182 18.79 -13.75 5.77
N ALA A 183 18.07 -13.20 4.79
CA ALA A 183 16.62 -13.35 4.74
C ALA A 183 16.15 -14.80 4.57
N ARG A 184 16.94 -15.68 3.92
CA ARG A 184 16.61 -17.10 3.77
C ARG A 184 16.45 -17.84 5.10
N ASP A 185 17.22 -17.45 6.13
CA ASP A 185 17.26 -18.13 7.43
C ASP A 185 16.12 -17.70 8.37
N LEU A 186 15.27 -16.76 7.94
CA LEU A 186 14.14 -16.26 8.71
C LEU A 186 12.94 -17.21 8.65
N SER A 187 12.22 -17.32 9.78
CA SER A 187 10.89 -17.93 9.81
C SER A 187 9.88 -17.14 8.96
N GLY A 188 8.74 -17.76 8.61
CA GLY A 188 7.70 -17.10 7.82
C GLY A 188 7.18 -15.79 8.46
N GLY A 189 6.99 -15.76 9.78
CA GLY A 189 6.56 -14.56 10.50
C GLY A 189 7.64 -13.47 10.54
N GLU A 190 8.93 -13.85 10.68
CA GLU A 190 10.04 -12.90 10.59
C GLU A 190 10.13 -12.31 9.18
N LYS A 191 10.01 -13.13 8.13
CA LYS A 191 9.96 -12.66 6.74
C LYS A 191 8.83 -11.66 6.51
N GLN A 192 7.64 -11.91 7.04
CA GLN A 192 6.52 -10.97 6.93
C GLN A 192 6.79 -9.63 7.61
N ARG A 193 7.42 -9.63 8.80
CA ARG A 193 7.80 -8.38 9.47
C ARG A 193 8.86 -7.60 8.68
N VAL A 194 9.86 -8.28 8.12
CA VAL A 194 10.84 -7.62 7.24
C VAL A 194 10.19 -7.06 5.97
N VAL A 195 9.22 -7.78 5.37
CA VAL A 195 8.43 -7.27 4.25
C VAL A 195 7.67 -6.01 4.64
N LEU A 196 7.05 -5.99 5.83
CA LEU A 196 6.36 -4.79 6.33
C LEU A 196 7.31 -3.59 6.44
N ALA A 197 8.46 -3.75 7.11
CA ALA A 197 9.48 -2.71 7.21
C ALA A 197 9.91 -2.21 5.82
N ARG A 198 10.20 -3.12 4.89
CA ARG A 198 10.60 -2.80 3.52
C ARG A 198 9.51 -2.07 2.73
N GLN A 199 8.24 -2.39 2.96
CA GLN A 199 7.15 -1.68 2.30
C GLN A 199 6.96 -0.27 2.87
N LEU A 200 7.13 -0.08 4.18
CA LEU A 200 7.08 1.23 4.83
C LEU A 200 8.28 2.11 4.46
N ALA A 201 9.46 1.51 4.21
CA ALA A 201 10.66 2.21 3.74
C ALA A 201 10.47 2.96 2.41
N LYS A 202 9.50 2.54 1.59
CA LYS A 202 9.13 3.24 0.34
C LYS A 202 8.34 4.52 0.59
N GLN A 203 8.04 4.85 1.84
CA GLN A 203 7.18 5.97 2.22
C GLN A 203 5.86 5.99 1.41
N PRO A 204 5.06 4.91 1.45
CA PRO A 204 3.89 4.80 0.61
C PRO A 204 2.78 5.76 1.07
N MET A 205 1.99 6.30 0.14
CA MET A 205 0.74 6.99 0.45
C MET A 205 -0.44 6.02 0.65
N MET A 206 -0.31 4.78 0.14
CA MET A 206 -1.30 3.73 0.27
C MET A 206 -0.65 2.39 0.58
N PHE A 207 -1.25 1.63 1.50
CA PHE A 207 -0.83 0.28 1.87
C PHE A 207 -1.96 -0.72 1.57
N LEU A 208 -1.68 -1.71 0.74
CA LEU A 208 -2.59 -2.79 0.39
C LEU A 208 -2.15 -4.08 1.09
N ALA A 209 -3.01 -4.68 1.90
CA ALA A 209 -2.73 -5.92 2.61
C ALA A 209 -3.75 -7.01 2.24
N ASP A 210 -3.32 -8.02 1.47
CA ASP A 210 -4.16 -9.14 1.04
C ASP A 210 -3.89 -10.36 1.93
N GLU A 211 -4.78 -10.61 2.89
CA GLU A 211 -4.67 -11.67 3.90
C GLU A 211 -3.28 -11.75 4.55
N PRO A 212 -2.74 -10.64 5.11
CA PRO A 212 -1.32 -10.52 5.50
C PRO A 212 -0.90 -11.49 6.60
N THR A 213 -1.86 -12.05 7.34
CA THR A 213 -1.63 -12.95 8.48
C THR A 213 -2.11 -14.38 8.24
N GLY A 214 -2.66 -14.68 7.07
CA GLY A 214 -3.38 -15.95 6.81
C GLY A 214 -2.53 -17.24 6.88
N THR A 215 -1.20 -17.14 6.98
CA THR A 215 -0.28 -18.28 7.11
C THR A 215 0.39 -18.37 8.48
N LEU A 216 0.07 -17.46 9.40
CA LEU A 216 0.69 -17.37 10.72
C LEU A 216 -0.17 -18.07 11.78
N ASP A 217 0.48 -18.48 12.88
CA ASP A 217 -0.23 -18.86 14.08
C ASP A 217 -0.95 -17.63 14.70
N PRO A 218 -2.01 -17.83 15.51
CA PRO A 218 -2.84 -16.74 16.01
C PRO A 218 -2.08 -15.65 16.78
N GLN A 219 -1.07 -16.01 17.57
CA GLN A 219 -0.33 -15.03 18.37
C GLN A 219 0.58 -14.17 17.50
N THR A 220 1.28 -14.78 16.55
CA THR A 220 2.11 -14.07 15.57
C THR A 220 1.25 -13.21 14.64
N ALA A 221 0.08 -13.71 14.23
CA ALA A 221 -0.89 -12.98 13.42
C ALA A 221 -1.38 -11.70 14.11
N GLU A 222 -1.77 -11.80 15.39
CA GLU A 222 -2.22 -10.64 16.18
C GLU A 222 -1.12 -9.58 16.32
N LYS A 223 0.11 -10.01 16.64
CA LYS A 223 1.25 -9.08 16.76
C LYS A 223 1.52 -8.36 15.45
N LEU A 224 1.59 -9.09 14.33
CA LEU A 224 1.82 -8.49 13.01
C LEU A 224 0.69 -7.53 12.62
N HIS A 225 -0.57 -7.92 12.89
CA HIS A 225 -1.73 -7.07 12.61
C HIS A 225 -1.66 -5.75 13.37
N ASN A 226 -1.36 -5.79 14.68
CA ASN A 226 -1.22 -4.60 15.51
C ASN A 226 -0.07 -3.72 15.01
N THR A 227 1.11 -4.29 14.76
CA THR A 227 2.27 -3.56 14.21
C THR A 227 1.96 -2.93 12.87
N LEU A 228 1.24 -3.63 11.97
CA LEU A 228 0.83 -3.11 10.67
C LEU A 228 -0.11 -1.91 10.84
N ILE A 229 -1.15 -2.04 11.66
CA ILE A 229 -2.13 -0.95 11.88
C ILE A 229 -1.46 0.25 12.52
N GLU A 230 -0.67 0.07 13.57
CA GLU A 230 0.04 1.15 14.26
C GLU A 230 1.01 1.85 13.30
N GLY A 231 1.90 1.11 12.64
CA GLY A 231 2.90 1.67 11.72
C GLY A 231 2.30 2.41 10.52
N VAL A 232 1.13 1.99 10.04
CA VAL A 232 0.40 2.67 8.96
C VAL A 232 -0.30 3.93 9.48
N LYS A 233 -0.96 3.85 10.64
CA LYS A 233 -1.68 4.96 11.26
C LYS A 233 -0.75 6.11 11.66
N ASP A 234 0.35 5.80 12.34
CA ASP A 234 1.31 6.79 12.83
C ASP A 234 1.93 7.61 11.67
N LYS A 235 2.00 7.02 10.49
CA LYS A 235 2.51 7.66 9.27
C LYS A 235 1.41 8.29 8.39
N GLY A 236 0.14 8.28 8.82
CA GLY A 236 -0.98 8.83 8.06
C GLY A 236 -1.27 8.11 6.72
N ILE A 237 -0.79 6.87 6.56
CA ILE A 237 -0.93 6.10 5.32
C ILE A 237 -2.36 5.56 5.19
N THR A 238 -2.96 5.70 4.01
CA THR A 238 -4.26 5.07 3.71
C THR A 238 -4.10 3.56 3.55
N MET A 239 -4.91 2.76 4.23
CA MET A 239 -4.79 1.30 4.20
C MET A 239 -6.06 0.60 3.73
N LEU A 240 -5.88 -0.41 2.88
CA LEU A 240 -6.90 -1.39 2.52
C LEU A 240 -6.42 -2.78 2.94
N ILE A 241 -7.20 -3.47 3.78
CA ILE A 241 -6.87 -4.79 4.32
C ILE A 241 -8.02 -5.79 4.08
N THR A 242 -7.68 -7.03 3.74
CA THR A 242 -8.66 -8.12 3.53
C THR A 242 -8.45 -9.27 4.50
#